data_6e1576836054dd865b6e7ae003889539
#
_entry.id   6e1576836054dd865b6e7ae003889539
#
_cell.length_a   1.000
_cell.length_b   1.000
_cell.length_c   1.000
_cell.angle_alpha   90.00
_cell.angle_beta   90.00
_cell.angle_gamma   90.00
#
_symmetry.space_group_name_H-M   'P 1'
#
loop_
_entity.id
_entity.type
_entity.pdbx_description
1 polymer ?
#
loop_
_entity_poly.entity_id
_entity_poly.type
_entity_poly.pdbx_seq_one_letter_code
_entity_poly.pdbx_strand_id
1 'polypeptide(L)'
;MNKKVFIVFFILFLTVFMIIISIINTHGKDYKEATVNGILIKGDNTKYRVKFLKKIDGDTIIVQFNHKELKVRYLLIDTPETVKPGVEVQKYGPKASELNGKLLSNAKNVEIEFDVYQKEDKYHRALCYVYADGKNVQEELLVAGLAEIKYVKPPDTRYLEKYKKAQNKAKSN
;
A
#
# COMPACT_ATOMS: atom_id res chain seq x y z
N MET A 1 -24.76 -1.70 -51.27
CA MET A 1 -23.90 -2.62 -50.47
C MET A 1 -24.56 -3.99 -50.46
N ASN A 2 -23.84 -5.02 -50.88
CA ASN A 2 -24.37 -6.39 -51.03
C ASN A 2 -24.76 -6.97 -49.65
N LYS A 3 -25.98 -7.48 -49.47
CA LYS A 3 -26.46 -8.05 -48.19
C LYS A 3 -25.47 -9.07 -47.59
N LYS A 4 -24.79 -9.87 -48.43
CA LYS A 4 -23.77 -10.82 -47.97
C LYS A 4 -22.53 -10.14 -47.35
N VAL A 5 -22.11 -9.02 -47.94
CA VAL A 5 -20.95 -8.23 -47.41
C VAL A 5 -21.33 -7.59 -46.10
N PHE A 6 -22.55 -7.05 -45.97
CA PHE A 6 -23.03 -6.48 -44.70
C PHE A 6 -23.07 -7.51 -43.56
N ILE A 7 -23.57 -8.74 -43.86
CA ILE A 7 -23.61 -9.82 -42.85
C ILE A 7 -22.21 -10.21 -42.38
N VAL A 8 -21.22 -10.29 -43.28
CA VAL A 8 -19.83 -10.62 -42.93
C VAL A 8 -19.22 -9.54 -42.01
N PHE A 9 -19.42 -8.27 -42.35
CA PHE A 9 -18.92 -7.15 -41.49
C PHE A 9 -19.63 -7.12 -40.13
N PHE A 10 -20.93 -7.43 -40.07
CA PHE A 10 -21.68 -7.48 -38.83
C PHE A 10 -21.21 -8.62 -37.91
N ILE A 11 -20.95 -9.81 -38.49
CA ILE A 11 -20.38 -10.94 -37.72
C ILE A 11 -18.97 -10.61 -37.22
N LEU A 12 -18.12 -10.00 -38.06
CA LEU A 12 -16.78 -9.59 -37.66
C LEU A 12 -16.82 -8.55 -36.54
N PHE A 13 -17.72 -7.58 -36.60
CA PHE A 13 -17.94 -6.59 -35.54
C PHE A 13 -18.36 -7.24 -34.21
N LEU A 14 -19.32 -8.18 -34.27
CA LEU A 14 -19.77 -8.91 -33.09
C LEU A 14 -18.66 -9.76 -32.47
N THR A 15 -17.83 -10.43 -33.28
CA THR A 15 -16.71 -11.22 -32.75
C THR A 15 -15.64 -10.34 -32.08
N VAL A 16 -15.27 -9.21 -32.71
CA VAL A 16 -14.33 -8.25 -32.14
C VAL A 16 -14.91 -7.65 -30.86
N PHE A 17 -16.19 -7.30 -30.83
CA PHE A 17 -16.88 -6.76 -29.66
C PHE A 17 -16.90 -7.77 -28.50
N MET A 18 -17.19 -9.06 -28.79
CA MET A 18 -17.12 -10.13 -27.77
C MET A 18 -15.70 -10.37 -27.23
N ILE A 19 -14.68 -10.27 -28.09
CA ILE A 19 -13.28 -10.36 -27.68
C ILE A 19 -12.92 -9.19 -26.77
N ILE A 20 -13.34 -7.96 -27.11
CA ILE A 20 -13.11 -6.78 -26.28
C ILE A 20 -13.80 -6.91 -24.92
N ILE A 21 -15.07 -7.37 -24.89
CA ILE A 21 -15.77 -7.64 -23.62
C ILE A 21 -15.06 -8.73 -22.81
N SER A 22 -14.60 -9.80 -23.45
CA SER A 22 -13.82 -10.86 -22.79
C SER A 22 -12.52 -10.31 -22.20
N ILE A 23 -11.80 -9.45 -22.93
CA ILE A 23 -10.58 -8.80 -22.45
C ILE A 23 -10.89 -7.86 -21.30
N ILE A 24 -11.97 -7.06 -21.35
CA ILE A 24 -12.39 -6.17 -20.27
C ILE A 24 -12.76 -6.99 -19.03
N ASN A 25 -13.48 -8.09 -19.17
CA ASN A 25 -13.85 -8.96 -18.05
C ASN A 25 -12.66 -9.74 -17.47
N THR A 26 -11.66 -10.09 -18.28
CA THR A 26 -10.42 -10.75 -17.77
C THR A 26 -9.43 -9.76 -17.18
N HIS A 27 -9.53 -8.46 -17.52
CA HIS A 27 -8.74 -7.38 -16.89
C HIS A 27 -9.46 -6.70 -15.73
N GLY A 28 -10.75 -6.96 -15.53
CA GLY A 28 -11.41 -6.78 -14.22
C GLY A 28 -10.82 -7.79 -13.26
N LYS A 29 -9.60 -7.52 -12.75
CA LYS A 29 -9.06 -8.28 -11.62
C LYS A 29 -10.10 -8.21 -10.52
N ASP A 30 -10.68 -9.35 -10.19
CA ASP A 30 -11.42 -9.56 -8.95
C ASP A 30 -10.46 -9.22 -7.79
N TYR A 31 -10.43 -7.97 -7.41
CA TYR A 31 -9.82 -7.55 -6.16
C TYR A 31 -10.71 -8.11 -5.07
N LYS A 32 -10.38 -9.33 -4.65
CA LYS A 32 -11.15 -10.05 -3.64
C LYS A 32 -11.21 -9.17 -2.40
N GLU A 33 -12.43 -8.86 -2.00
CA GLU A 33 -12.66 -8.34 -0.68
C GLU A 33 -11.99 -9.30 0.31
N ALA A 34 -11.15 -8.75 1.17
CA ALA A 34 -10.44 -9.51 2.18
C ALA A 34 -10.86 -9.03 3.55
N THR A 35 -10.83 -9.92 4.52
CA THR A 35 -11.12 -9.57 5.90
C THR A 35 -9.83 -9.51 6.70
N VAL A 36 -9.52 -8.36 7.27
CA VAL A 36 -8.41 -8.17 8.19
C VAL A 36 -8.98 -7.88 9.57
N ASN A 37 -8.67 -8.72 10.54
CA ASN A 37 -9.20 -8.58 11.91
C ASN A 37 -10.73 -8.49 11.99
N GLY A 38 -11.44 -9.17 11.07
CA GLY A 38 -12.91 -9.13 10.95
C GLY A 38 -13.46 -7.82 10.37
N ILE A 39 -12.63 -7.04 9.69
CA ILE A 39 -13.00 -5.81 8.99
C ILE A 39 -12.90 -6.05 7.49
N LEU A 40 -13.98 -5.79 6.76
CA LEU A 40 -14.01 -5.91 5.31
C LEU A 40 -13.12 -4.82 4.67
N ILE A 41 -12.14 -5.23 3.88
CA ILE A 41 -11.19 -4.37 3.20
C ILE A 41 -11.42 -4.45 1.70
N LYS A 42 -11.55 -3.30 1.05
CA LYS A 42 -11.59 -3.17 -0.39
C LYS A 42 -10.18 -2.92 -0.92
N GLY A 43 -9.81 -3.60 -2.00
CA GLY A 43 -8.50 -3.45 -2.64
C GLY A 43 -8.52 -2.43 -3.80
N ASP A 44 -9.26 -1.34 -3.67
CA ASP A 44 -9.62 -0.41 -4.75
C ASP A 44 -9.12 1.03 -4.56
N ASN A 45 -7.97 1.23 -3.97
CA ASN A 45 -7.42 2.55 -3.61
C ASN A 45 -8.20 3.27 -2.49
N THR A 46 -9.04 2.58 -1.75
CA THR A 46 -9.79 3.18 -0.65
C THR A 46 -8.84 3.53 0.48
N LYS A 47 -8.85 4.80 0.87
CA LYS A 47 -8.20 5.25 2.10
C LYS A 47 -9.18 5.20 3.25
N TYR A 48 -8.78 4.52 4.30
CA TYR A 48 -9.56 4.35 5.51
C TYR A 48 -9.03 5.29 6.59
N ARG A 49 -9.89 6.16 7.10
CA ARG A 49 -9.54 7.00 8.24
C ARG A 49 -9.42 6.14 9.49
N VAL A 50 -8.33 6.34 10.23
CA VAL A 50 -8.03 5.60 11.46
C VAL A 50 -7.59 6.56 12.57
N LYS A 51 -7.68 6.11 13.83
CA LYS A 51 -7.08 6.83 14.94
C LYS A 51 -5.69 6.25 15.22
N PHE A 52 -4.65 7.05 15.12
CA PHE A 52 -3.31 6.66 15.54
C PHE A 52 -3.29 6.44 17.07
N LEU A 53 -2.77 5.31 17.52
CA LEU A 53 -2.65 5.01 18.94
C LEU A 53 -1.19 5.12 19.41
N LYS A 54 -0.28 4.40 18.75
CA LYS A 54 1.15 4.44 19.08
C LYS A 54 2.02 3.90 17.94
N LYS A 55 3.26 4.36 17.91
CA LYS A 55 4.32 3.75 17.11
C LYS A 55 4.90 2.54 17.83
N ILE A 56 5.38 1.56 17.07
CA ILE A 56 6.22 0.46 17.56
C ILE A 56 7.68 0.75 17.21
N ASP A 57 7.93 1.01 15.92
CA ASP A 57 9.25 1.38 15.38
C ASP A 57 9.11 2.37 14.21
N GLY A 58 10.08 2.38 13.28
CA GLY A 58 10.08 3.30 12.14
C GLY A 58 9.03 2.96 11.06
N ASP A 59 8.56 1.71 10.98
CA ASP A 59 7.66 1.25 9.92
C ASP A 59 6.50 0.38 10.43
N THR A 60 6.29 0.35 11.72
CA THR A 60 5.20 -0.40 12.36
C THR A 60 4.49 0.47 13.39
N ILE A 61 3.16 0.52 13.29
CA ILE A 61 2.30 1.31 14.19
C ILE A 61 1.11 0.50 14.68
N ILE A 62 0.42 1.02 15.70
CA ILE A 62 -0.90 0.56 16.11
C ILE A 62 -1.89 1.70 15.88
N VAL A 63 -2.99 1.35 15.22
CA VAL A 63 -4.12 2.25 14.97
C VAL A 63 -5.40 1.63 15.50
N GLN A 64 -6.41 2.47 15.75
CA GLN A 64 -7.78 2.01 15.96
C GLN A 64 -8.56 2.16 14.65
N PHE A 65 -9.11 1.05 14.18
CA PHE A 65 -9.94 0.98 12.99
C PHE A 65 -11.23 0.20 13.30
N ASN A 66 -12.39 0.81 13.07
CA ASN A 66 -13.70 0.23 13.41
C ASN A 66 -13.75 -0.33 14.86
N HIS A 67 -13.32 0.46 15.84
CA HIS A 67 -13.26 0.13 17.25
C HIS A 67 -12.33 -1.03 17.64
N LYS A 68 -11.52 -1.54 16.70
CA LYS A 68 -10.52 -2.59 16.94
C LYS A 68 -9.10 -2.05 16.81
N GLU A 69 -8.18 -2.55 17.61
CA GLU A 69 -6.77 -2.27 17.40
C GLU A 69 -6.24 -3.07 16.20
N LEU A 70 -5.50 -2.39 15.35
CA LEU A 70 -4.88 -2.96 14.16
C LEU A 70 -3.39 -2.63 14.17
N LYS A 71 -2.54 -3.67 14.16
CA LYS A 71 -1.11 -3.50 13.97
C LYS A 71 -0.81 -3.37 12.49
N VAL A 72 -0.22 -2.27 12.08
CA VAL A 72 0.06 -1.94 10.67
C VAL A 72 1.56 -2.00 10.41
N ARG A 73 1.98 -2.75 9.40
CA ARG A 73 3.32 -2.78 8.84
C ARG A 73 3.31 -2.07 7.48
N TYR A 74 4.25 -1.18 7.30
CA TYR A 74 4.33 -0.37 6.09
C TYR A 74 4.75 -1.22 4.89
N LEU A 75 4.04 -1.06 3.78
CA LEU A 75 4.36 -1.71 2.51
C LEU A 75 5.60 -1.10 1.86
N LEU A 76 6.36 -1.94 1.15
CA LEU A 76 7.47 -1.59 0.26
C LEU A 76 8.71 -0.97 0.92
N ILE A 77 8.70 -0.75 2.24
CA ILE A 77 9.87 -0.20 2.92
C ILE A 77 10.30 -1.05 4.12
N ASP A 78 11.52 -0.82 4.54
CA ASP A 78 12.08 -1.31 5.80
C ASP A 78 12.86 -0.18 6.46
N THR A 79 12.74 -0.07 7.77
CA THR A 79 13.53 0.88 8.58
C THR A 79 14.55 0.13 9.42
N PRO A 80 15.64 0.78 9.85
CA PRO A 80 16.57 0.16 10.77
C PRO A 80 15.87 -0.24 12.08
N GLU A 81 16.20 -1.43 12.57
CA GLU A 81 15.53 -2.11 13.69
C GLU A 81 15.77 -1.40 15.03
N THR A 82 14.72 -1.31 15.87
CA THR A 82 14.82 -0.70 17.20
C THR A 82 14.28 -1.57 18.34
N VAL A 83 13.39 -2.53 18.04
CA VAL A 83 12.61 -3.23 19.09
C VAL A 83 12.62 -4.75 18.95
N LYS A 84 13.30 -5.29 17.94
CA LYS A 84 13.32 -6.73 17.73
C LYS A 84 14.14 -7.45 18.81
N PRO A 85 13.55 -8.40 19.57
CA PRO A 85 14.26 -9.14 20.59
C PRO A 85 15.52 -9.83 20.04
N GLY A 86 16.65 -9.70 20.74
CA GLY A 86 17.92 -10.30 20.34
C GLY A 86 18.66 -9.60 19.20
N VAL A 87 18.18 -8.44 18.76
CA VAL A 87 18.85 -7.61 17.74
C VAL A 87 19.23 -6.28 18.38
N GLU A 88 20.50 -5.89 18.20
CA GLU A 88 20.92 -4.56 18.64
C GLU A 88 20.17 -3.46 17.90
N VAL A 89 19.97 -2.33 18.59
CA VAL A 89 19.38 -1.15 17.98
C VAL A 89 20.27 -0.65 16.86
N GLN A 90 19.74 -0.68 15.64
CA GLN A 90 20.50 -0.30 14.46
C GLN A 90 20.66 1.23 14.38
N LYS A 91 21.80 1.65 13.83
CA LYS A 91 22.06 3.07 13.53
C LYS A 91 20.91 3.66 12.72
N TYR A 92 20.44 4.84 13.11
CA TYR A 92 19.27 5.54 12.54
C TYR A 92 17.89 4.94 12.85
N GLY A 93 17.76 3.75 13.44
CA GLY A 93 16.47 3.21 13.88
C GLY A 93 15.71 4.17 14.81
N PRO A 94 16.32 4.71 15.89
CA PRO A 94 15.65 5.70 16.74
C PRO A 94 15.17 6.93 15.98
N LYS A 95 15.94 7.44 15.01
CA LYS A 95 15.55 8.58 14.17
C LYS A 95 14.38 8.26 13.26
N ALA A 96 14.36 7.07 12.65
CA ALA A 96 13.23 6.62 11.84
C ALA A 96 11.96 6.51 12.69
N SER A 97 12.06 5.89 13.85
CA SER A 97 10.95 5.76 14.81
C SER A 97 10.46 7.13 15.30
N GLU A 98 11.36 8.08 15.56
CA GLU A 98 11.02 9.44 15.98
C GLU A 98 10.27 10.19 14.87
N LEU A 99 10.79 10.18 13.63
CA LEU A 99 10.14 10.84 12.50
C LEU A 99 8.75 10.27 12.25
N ASN A 100 8.62 8.94 12.25
CA ASN A 100 7.34 8.26 12.12
C ASN A 100 6.34 8.72 13.19
N GLY A 101 6.77 8.69 14.46
CA GLY A 101 5.94 9.14 15.58
C GLY A 101 5.54 10.60 15.48
N LYS A 102 6.46 11.49 15.09
CA LYS A 102 6.21 12.93 14.93
C LYS A 102 5.20 13.22 13.83
N LEU A 103 5.34 12.57 12.67
CA LEU A 103 4.40 12.73 11.55
C LEU A 103 2.97 12.35 11.97
N LEU A 104 2.81 11.22 12.65
CA LEU A 104 1.50 10.68 12.99
C LEU A 104 0.85 11.35 14.21
N SER A 105 1.63 11.69 15.24
CA SER A 105 1.09 12.34 16.43
C SER A 105 0.66 13.79 16.20
N ASN A 106 1.27 14.47 15.22
CA ASN A 106 0.93 15.85 14.87
C ASN A 106 -0.20 15.94 13.80
N ALA A 107 -0.53 14.81 13.17
CA ALA A 107 -1.54 14.79 12.11
C ALA A 107 -2.96 14.93 12.68
N LYS A 108 -3.78 15.75 12.02
CA LYS A 108 -5.22 15.84 12.27
C LYS A 108 -5.98 14.65 11.68
N ASN A 109 -5.46 14.11 10.57
CA ASN A 109 -6.03 12.98 9.85
C ASN A 109 -4.96 11.94 9.58
N VAL A 110 -5.17 10.73 10.07
CA VAL A 110 -4.36 9.57 9.73
C VAL A 110 -5.21 8.61 8.91
N GLU A 111 -4.67 8.15 7.79
CA GLU A 111 -5.34 7.22 6.89
C GLU A 111 -4.42 6.05 6.56
N ILE A 112 -5.02 4.88 6.33
CA ILE A 112 -4.34 3.70 5.82
C ILE A 112 -4.96 3.29 4.48
N GLU A 113 -4.14 2.72 3.60
CA GLU A 113 -4.56 2.24 2.30
C GLU A 113 -3.94 0.88 2.05
N PHE A 114 -4.76 -0.11 1.72
CA PHE A 114 -4.28 -1.44 1.33
C PHE A 114 -3.94 -1.46 -0.15
N ASP A 115 -2.95 -2.26 -0.53
CA ASP A 115 -2.72 -2.56 -1.94
C ASP A 115 -3.67 -3.69 -2.42
N VAL A 116 -3.50 -4.13 -3.64
CA VAL A 116 -4.49 -4.96 -4.35
C VAL A 116 -4.57 -6.40 -3.89
N TYR A 117 -3.50 -7.00 -3.39
CA TYR A 117 -3.43 -8.44 -3.13
C TYR A 117 -3.29 -8.81 -1.66
N GLN A 118 -2.12 -8.64 -1.06
CA GLN A 118 -1.85 -9.10 0.30
C GLN A 118 -2.27 -8.04 1.33
N LYS A 119 -3.23 -8.37 2.20
CA LYS A 119 -3.74 -7.45 3.21
C LYS A 119 -3.07 -7.62 4.58
N GLU A 120 -2.49 -8.79 4.84
CA GLU A 120 -1.91 -9.16 6.13
C GLU A 120 -0.66 -10.02 5.93
N ASP A 121 0.31 -9.91 6.82
CA ASP A 121 1.48 -10.78 6.83
C ASP A 121 1.30 -11.99 7.77
N LYS A 122 2.30 -12.87 7.80
CA LYS A 122 2.29 -14.07 8.66
C LYS A 122 2.29 -13.79 10.18
N TYR A 123 2.48 -12.54 10.58
CA TYR A 123 2.44 -12.11 11.97
C TYR A 123 1.16 -11.34 12.31
N HIS A 124 0.15 -11.46 11.46
CA HIS A 124 -1.15 -10.77 11.60
C HIS A 124 -1.03 -9.25 11.66
N ARG A 125 -0.07 -8.67 10.91
CA ARG A 125 0.05 -7.24 10.73
C ARG A 125 -0.59 -6.85 9.40
N ALA A 126 -1.47 -5.84 9.44
CA ALA A 126 -2.05 -5.25 8.23
C ALA A 126 -0.95 -4.61 7.37
N LEU A 127 -0.91 -4.91 6.10
CA LEU A 127 0.05 -4.38 5.14
C LEU A 127 -0.54 -3.16 4.44
N CYS A 128 -0.06 -1.96 4.77
CA CYS A 128 -0.66 -0.71 4.33
C CYS A 128 0.36 0.35 3.89
N TYR A 129 -0.12 1.25 3.04
CA TYR A 129 0.40 2.59 2.92
C TYR A 129 -0.26 3.48 3.98
N VAL A 130 0.50 4.39 4.58
CA VAL A 130 0.04 5.24 5.68
C VAL A 130 0.20 6.70 5.32
N TYR A 131 -0.79 7.50 5.69
CA TYR A 131 -0.84 8.93 5.40
C TYR A 131 -1.09 9.73 6.67
N ALA A 132 -0.38 10.84 6.79
CA ALA A 132 -0.52 11.86 7.81
C ALA A 132 -0.88 13.19 7.13
N ASP A 133 -2.12 13.67 7.31
CA ASP A 133 -2.64 14.87 6.64
C ASP A 133 -2.41 14.86 5.12
N GLY A 134 -2.64 13.70 4.48
CA GLY A 134 -2.48 13.48 3.05
C GLY A 134 -1.05 13.21 2.57
N LYS A 135 -0.02 13.38 3.40
CA LYS A 135 1.37 13.05 3.08
C LYS A 135 1.62 11.55 3.32
N ASN A 136 2.24 10.88 2.37
CA ASN A 136 2.61 9.48 2.50
C ASN A 136 3.82 9.33 3.44
N VAL A 137 3.63 8.64 4.56
CA VAL A 137 4.65 8.52 5.62
C VAL A 137 5.88 7.74 5.14
N GLN A 138 5.69 6.68 4.34
CA GLN A 138 6.78 5.91 3.76
C GLN A 138 7.67 6.77 2.86
N GLU A 139 7.06 7.63 2.06
CA GLU A 139 7.80 8.57 1.20
C GLU A 139 8.64 9.56 2.03
N GLU A 140 8.07 10.12 3.09
CA GLU A 140 8.80 11.03 4.00
C GLU A 140 10.01 10.34 4.65
N LEU A 141 9.85 9.08 5.08
CA LEU A 141 10.95 8.28 5.63
C LEU A 141 12.05 8.00 4.60
N LEU A 142 11.65 7.68 3.35
CA LEU A 142 12.59 7.43 2.25
C LEU A 142 13.36 8.70 1.87
N VAL A 143 12.67 9.85 1.75
CA VAL A 143 13.31 11.16 1.45
C VAL A 143 14.28 11.56 2.55
N ALA A 144 13.96 11.25 3.81
CA ALA A 144 14.85 11.50 4.95
C ALA A 144 16.06 10.54 5.03
N GLY A 145 16.14 9.52 4.16
CA GLY A 145 17.18 8.48 4.20
C GLY A 145 17.07 7.57 5.43
N LEU A 146 15.88 7.48 6.03
CA LEU A 146 15.60 6.70 7.23
C LEU A 146 14.86 5.39 6.97
N ALA A 147 14.61 5.08 5.70
CA ALA A 147 14.06 3.82 5.22
C ALA A 147 14.72 3.41 3.89
N GLU A 148 14.64 2.14 3.56
CA GLU A 148 15.02 1.59 2.27
C GLU A 148 13.84 0.85 1.63
N ILE A 149 13.82 0.76 0.28
CA ILE A 149 12.83 -0.05 -0.41
C ILE A 149 13.15 -1.51 -0.18
N LYS A 150 12.16 -2.27 0.32
CA LYS A 150 12.31 -3.69 0.65
C LYS A 150 10.96 -4.43 0.57
N TYR A 151 11.02 -5.75 0.57
CA TYR A 151 9.82 -6.61 0.54
C TYR A 151 8.87 -6.33 -0.63
N VAL A 152 9.44 -6.01 -1.80
CA VAL A 152 8.68 -5.78 -3.03
C VAL A 152 8.07 -7.09 -3.51
N LYS A 153 6.74 -7.20 -3.47
CA LYS A 153 5.99 -8.40 -3.86
C LYS A 153 4.87 -8.01 -4.84
N PRO A 154 5.07 -8.18 -6.16
CA PRO A 154 3.98 -7.95 -7.10
C PRO A 154 2.75 -8.84 -6.78
N PRO A 155 1.51 -8.32 -6.95
CA PRO A 155 1.17 -7.04 -7.55
C PRO A 155 1.14 -5.84 -6.58
N ASP A 156 1.47 -6.00 -5.30
CA ASP A 156 1.42 -4.96 -4.27
C ASP A 156 2.58 -3.96 -4.41
N THR A 157 2.58 -3.20 -5.49
CA THR A 157 3.69 -2.32 -5.89
C THR A 157 3.23 -0.95 -6.36
N ARG A 158 2.03 -0.52 -5.95
CA ARG A 158 1.38 0.71 -6.42
C ARG A 158 2.28 1.95 -6.36
N TYR A 159 3.02 2.14 -5.28
CA TYR A 159 3.87 3.32 -5.10
C TYR A 159 5.36 3.04 -5.30
N LEU A 160 5.76 1.89 -5.83
CA LEU A 160 7.16 1.48 -5.97
C LEU A 160 7.99 2.50 -6.76
N GLU A 161 7.51 2.96 -7.91
CA GLU A 161 8.25 3.94 -8.73
C GLU A 161 8.37 5.31 -8.05
N LYS A 162 7.36 5.72 -7.31
CA LYS A 162 7.40 6.95 -6.50
C LYS A 162 8.44 6.82 -5.38
N TYR A 163 8.48 5.67 -4.73
CA TYR A 163 9.44 5.38 -3.64
C TYR A 163 10.88 5.29 -4.14
N LYS A 164 11.12 4.73 -5.32
CA LYS A 164 12.45 4.74 -5.96
C LYS A 164 12.96 6.16 -6.17
N LYS A 165 12.11 7.07 -6.64
CA LYS A 165 12.46 8.50 -6.81
C LYS A 165 12.76 9.16 -5.47
N ALA A 166 11.97 8.89 -4.42
CA ALA A 166 12.18 9.42 -3.08
C ALA A 166 13.51 8.93 -2.47
N GLN A 167 13.80 7.63 -2.57
CA GLN A 167 15.05 7.05 -2.09
C GLN A 167 16.28 7.59 -2.83
N ASN A 168 16.18 7.77 -4.16
CA ASN A 168 17.28 8.33 -4.94
C ASN A 168 17.58 9.78 -4.56
N LYS A 169 16.55 10.57 -4.24
CA LYS A 169 16.71 11.95 -3.76
C LYS A 169 17.48 11.99 -2.44
N ALA A 170 17.24 11.07 -1.53
CA ALA A 170 17.97 10.99 -0.26
C ALA A 170 19.45 10.65 -0.43
N LYS A 171 19.82 9.89 -1.47
CA LYS A 171 21.22 9.50 -1.76
C LYS A 171 22.02 10.61 -2.43
N SER A 172 21.37 11.62 -2.99
CA SER A 172 22.01 12.74 -3.69
C SER A 172 22.20 13.98 -2.83
N ASN A 173 21.71 13.96 -1.58
CA ASN A 173 21.93 14.98 -0.55
C ASN A 173 22.96 14.51 0.48
#